data_70daf12ca6477aa0c457162552d40793
#
_entry.id   70daf12ca6477aa0c457162552d40793
#
_cell.length_a   1.000
_cell.length_b   1.000
_cell.length_c   1.000
_cell.angle_alpha   90.00
_cell.angle_beta   90.00
_cell.angle_gamma   90.00
#
_symmetry.space_group_name_H-M   'P 1'
#
loop_
_entity.id
_entity.type
_entity.pdbx_description
1 polymer ?
#
loop_
_entity_poly.entity_id
_entity_poly.type
_entity_poly.pdbx_seq_one_letter_code
_entity_poly.pdbx_strand_id
1 'polypeptide(L)'
;MLSPYYQQHADYVSISREQGCRFAKLVADDFNPLHDKDAKKFCVPGDLLFSLVLNRYGISEKMEFTFAGMVDENSKLTFPEGADEFAITDGEKVMLKVKREGAVSQCPELTNSLIKNYVEFSGTTFPHVII
;
A
#
# COMPACT_ATOMS: atom_id res chain seq x y z
N MET A 1 11.81 -0.92 -7.30
CA MET A 1 11.27 0.43 -7.11
C MET A 1 10.76 0.70 -5.69
N LEU A 2 9.99 -0.21 -5.10
CA LEU A 2 9.43 0.00 -3.75
C LEU A 2 10.31 -0.51 -2.62
N SER A 3 11.35 -1.29 -2.92
CA SER A 3 12.19 -1.93 -1.91
C SER A 3 12.76 -1.00 -0.83
N PRO A 4 13.07 0.30 -1.11
CA PRO A 4 13.54 1.19 -0.06
C PRO A 4 12.48 1.54 0.99
N TYR A 5 11.21 1.26 0.72
CA TYR A 5 10.09 1.75 1.52
C TYR A 5 9.41 0.68 2.37
N TYR A 6 9.92 -0.55 2.36
CA TYR A 6 9.39 -1.61 3.21
C TYR A 6 10.48 -2.63 3.54
N GLN A 7 10.21 -3.47 4.54
CA GLN A 7 11.09 -4.55 4.94
C GLN A 7 10.36 -5.89 4.77
N GLN A 8 10.94 -6.78 3.98
CA GLN A 8 10.39 -8.12 3.78
C GLN A 8 11.02 -9.08 4.78
N HIS A 9 10.19 -9.69 5.60
CA HIS A 9 10.57 -10.79 6.48
C HIS A 9 10.05 -12.11 5.92
N ALA A 10 10.36 -13.24 6.57
CA ALA A 10 9.95 -14.54 6.06
C ALA A 10 8.42 -14.66 5.94
N ASP A 11 7.69 -14.20 6.94
CA ASP A 11 6.23 -14.37 7.03
C ASP A 11 5.43 -13.07 6.95
N TYR A 12 6.11 -11.92 6.94
CA TYR A 12 5.39 -10.64 6.99
C TYR A 12 6.20 -9.50 6.39
N VAL A 13 5.53 -8.39 6.18
CA VAL A 13 6.11 -7.13 5.72
C VAL A 13 5.94 -6.09 6.82
N SER A 14 6.98 -5.31 7.09
CA SER A 14 6.91 -4.18 8.00
C SER A 14 7.41 -2.90 7.33
N ILE A 15 6.97 -1.76 7.85
CA ILE A 15 7.33 -0.45 7.30
C ILE A 15 7.72 0.44 8.48
N SER A 16 8.98 0.89 8.49
CA SER A 16 9.46 1.77 9.54
C SER A 16 8.89 3.18 9.38
N ARG A 17 8.98 3.98 10.44
CA ARG A 17 8.59 5.38 10.40
C ARG A 17 9.35 6.15 9.33
N GLU A 18 10.65 5.89 9.21
CA GLU A 18 11.47 6.53 8.17
C GLU A 18 11.03 6.14 6.77
N GLN A 19 10.75 4.87 6.56
CA GLN A 19 10.32 4.37 5.25
C GLN A 19 8.98 4.98 4.83
N GLY A 20 8.01 5.01 5.73
CA GLY A 20 6.70 5.62 5.45
C GLY A 20 6.80 7.11 5.22
N CYS A 21 7.57 7.81 6.05
CA CYS A 21 7.79 9.25 5.91
C CYS A 21 8.47 9.58 4.58
N ARG A 22 9.48 8.83 4.21
CA ARG A 22 10.19 9.05 2.94
C ARG A 22 9.29 8.79 1.73
N PHE A 23 8.49 7.74 1.79
CA PHE A 23 7.55 7.47 0.71
C PHE A 23 6.56 8.62 0.56
N ALA A 24 5.97 9.08 1.67
CA ALA A 24 5.00 10.17 1.64
C ALA A 24 5.61 11.42 1.00
N LYS A 25 6.80 11.81 1.40
CA LYS A 25 7.42 13.05 0.95
C LYS A 25 8.05 12.94 -0.43
N LEU A 26 8.74 11.84 -0.73
CA LEU A 26 9.53 11.71 -1.94
C LEU A 26 8.76 11.11 -3.12
N VAL A 27 7.78 10.28 -2.84
CA VAL A 27 7.02 9.58 -3.90
C VAL A 27 5.61 10.15 -4.03
N ALA A 28 4.91 10.31 -2.92
CA ALA A 28 3.52 10.76 -2.93
C ALA A 28 3.33 12.26 -2.87
N ASP A 29 4.37 13.02 -2.58
CA ASP A 29 4.30 14.46 -2.35
C ASP A 29 3.24 14.80 -1.30
N ASP A 30 3.17 13.99 -0.27
CA ASP A 30 2.18 14.07 0.81
C ASP A 30 2.90 14.48 2.09
N PHE A 31 2.56 15.67 2.60
CA PHE A 31 3.18 16.25 3.79
C PHE A 31 2.27 16.21 5.00
N ASN A 32 1.28 15.31 4.99
CA ASN A 32 0.40 15.11 6.14
C ASN A 32 1.24 14.69 7.37
N PRO A 33 1.12 15.43 8.50
CA PRO A 33 1.90 15.12 9.70
C PRO A 33 1.73 13.71 10.26
N LEU A 34 0.63 13.01 9.92
CA LEU A 34 0.44 11.62 10.34
C LEU A 34 1.50 10.68 9.78
N HIS A 35 2.15 11.05 8.68
CA HIS A 35 3.18 10.24 8.03
C HIS A 35 4.59 10.65 8.43
N ASP A 36 4.74 11.63 9.30
CA ASP A 36 6.05 12.05 9.77
C ASP A 36 6.63 11.03 10.74
N LYS A 37 7.93 10.79 10.63
CA LYS A 37 8.62 9.85 11.53
C LYS A 37 8.53 10.24 13.00
N ASP A 38 8.31 11.52 13.29
CA ASP A 38 8.20 12.06 14.64
C ASP A 38 6.76 12.16 15.14
N ALA A 39 5.78 11.72 14.36
CA ALA A 39 4.38 11.75 14.76
C ALA A 39 4.16 10.88 16.00
N LYS A 40 3.31 11.33 16.93
CA LYS A 40 2.97 10.54 18.12
C LYS A 40 2.32 9.22 17.73
N LYS A 41 1.39 9.27 16.80
CA LYS A 41 0.75 8.08 16.22
C LYS A 41 1.08 8.06 14.74
N PHE A 42 2.22 7.48 14.41
CA PHE A 42 2.63 7.36 13.03
C PHE A 42 1.67 6.45 12.25
N CYS A 43 1.30 6.89 11.06
CA CYS A 43 0.48 6.13 10.15
C CYS A 43 1.22 5.94 8.83
N VAL A 44 1.31 4.70 8.36
CA VAL A 44 1.86 4.40 7.04
C VAL A 44 0.93 4.97 5.97
N PRO A 45 1.47 5.66 4.94
CA PRO A 45 0.63 6.18 3.86
C PRO A 45 -0.18 5.08 3.17
N GLY A 46 -1.47 5.31 2.99
CA GLY A 46 -2.33 4.38 2.26
C GLY A 46 -1.84 4.14 0.84
N ASP A 47 -1.28 5.17 0.21
CA ASP A 47 -0.71 5.07 -1.13
C ASP A 47 0.45 4.07 -1.20
N LEU A 48 1.22 3.91 -0.13
CA LEU A 48 2.28 2.90 -0.08
C LEU A 48 1.68 1.50 -0.06
N LEU A 49 0.64 1.28 0.73
CA LEU A 49 -0.05 -0.01 0.78
C LEU A 49 -0.67 -0.35 -0.57
N PHE A 50 -1.32 0.62 -1.20
CA PHE A 50 -1.86 0.49 -2.55
C PHE A 50 -0.76 0.06 -3.54
N SER A 51 0.38 0.75 -3.50
CA SER A 51 1.51 0.48 -4.37
C SER A 51 2.07 -0.93 -4.18
N LEU A 52 2.18 -1.38 -2.93
CA LEU A 52 2.65 -2.73 -2.61
C LEU A 52 1.71 -3.81 -3.16
N VAL A 53 0.40 -3.58 -3.08
CA VAL A 53 -0.58 -4.51 -3.65
C VAL A 53 -0.42 -4.62 -5.16
N LEU A 54 -0.36 -3.49 -5.87
CA LEU A 54 -0.19 -3.51 -7.32
C LEU A 54 1.13 -4.17 -7.73
N ASN A 55 2.20 -3.87 -7.00
CA ASN A 55 3.51 -4.44 -7.31
C ASN A 55 3.54 -5.95 -7.12
N ARG A 56 2.85 -6.45 -6.09
CA ARG A 56 2.86 -7.87 -5.73
C ARG A 56 1.87 -8.70 -6.55
N TYR A 57 0.67 -8.16 -6.79
CA TYR A 57 -0.43 -8.91 -7.38
C TYR A 57 -0.74 -8.53 -8.83
N GLY A 58 -0.15 -7.44 -9.33
CA GLY A 58 -0.43 -6.95 -10.67
C GLY A 58 -1.70 -6.10 -10.72
N ILE A 59 -2.09 -5.75 -11.94
CA ILE A 59 -3.24 -4.90 -12.22
C ILE A 59 -4.34 -5.73 -12.86
N SER A 60 -5.57 -5.62 -12.35
CA SER A 60 -6.76 -6.21 -12.98
C SER A 60 -7.59 -5.11 -13.63
N GLU A 61 -8.50 -5.48 -14.52
CA GLU A 61 -9.36 -4.53 -15.22
C GLU A 61 -10.16 -3.67 -14.26
N LYS A 62 -10.60 -4.27 -13.14
CA LYS A 62 -11.31 -3.57 -12.08
C LYS A 62 -10.76 -3.99 -10.74
N MET A 63 -10.37 -3.03 -9.92
CA MET A 63 -9.88 -3.27 -8.57
C MET A 63 -10.53 -2.28 -7.60
N GLU A 64 -10.90 -2.79 -6.43
CA GLU A 64 -11.47 -2.00 -5.36
C GLU A 64 -10.66 -2.22 -4.09
N PHE A 65 -10.22 -1.14 -3.46
CA PHE A 65 -9.42 -1.15 -2.25
C PHE A 65 -10.24 -0.53 -1.12
N THR A 66 -10.35 -1.22 0.00
CA THR A 66 -11.03 -0.71 1.18
C THR A 66 -10.07 -0.77 2.36
N PHE A 67 -9.66 0.40 2.85
CA PHE A 67 -8.80 0.52 4.01
C PHE A 67 -9.62 0.34 5.28
N ALA A 68 -9.28 -0.67 6.08
CA ALA A 68 -10.05 -1.05 7.24
C ALA A 68 -9.34 -0.77 8.57
N GLY A 69 -8.06 -0.42 8.55
CA GLY A 69 -7.29 -0.12 9.74
C GLY A 69 -6.11 0.77 9.43
N MET A 70 -5.53 1.35 10.49
CA MET A 70 -4.32 2.17 10.37
C MET A 70 -3.09 1.29 10.60
N VAL A 71 -2.17 1.30 9.63
CA VAL A 71 -0.91 0.57 9.72
C VAL A 71 0.14 1.48 10.35
N ASP A 72 0.88 0.96 11.32
CA ASP A 72 1.97 1.67 11.96
C ASP A 72 3.30 0.89 11.84
N GLU A 73 4.35 1.40 12.50
CA GLU A 73 5.67 0.78 12.47
C GLU A 73 5.74 -0.59 13.16
N ASN A 74 4.75 -0.91 13.97
CA ASN A 74 4.68 -2.19 14.69
C ASN A 74 3.82 -3.23 13.97
N SER A 75 3.13 -2.84 12.91
CA SER A 75 2.27 -3.74 12.16
C SER A 75 3.11 -4.79 11.41
N LYS A 76 2.65 -6.04 11.48
CA LYS A 76 3.26 -7.15 10.76
C LYS A 76 2.27 -7.61 9.70
N LEU A 77 2.46 -7.13 8.48
CA LEU A 77 1.49 -7.32 7.41
C LEU A 77 1.69 -8.65 6.71
N THR A 78 0.63 -9.42 6.62
CA THR A 78 0.60 -10.66 5.85
C THR A 78 -0.11 -10.40 4.52
N PHE A 79 0.61 -10.71 3.44
CA PHE A 79 0.10 -10.62 2.08
C PHE A 79 -0.22 -12.04 1.61
N PRO A 80 -1.49 -12.42 1.55
CA PRO A 80 -1.88 -13.79 1.17
C PRO A 80 -1.65 -14.05 -0.32
N GLU A 81 -1.87 -15.28 -0.75
CA GLU A 81 -1.90 -15.58 -2.18
C GLU A 81 -3.04 -14.79 -2.85
N GLY A 82 -2.81 -14.40 -4.10
CA GLY A 82 -3.80 -13.63 -4.86
C GLY A 82 -5.05 -14.44 -5.16
N ALA A 83 -6.19 -13.78 -5.01
CA ALA A 83 -7.51 -14.30 -5.33
C ALA A 83 -8.35 -13.13 -5.84
N ASP A 84 -9.62 -13.38 -6.19
CA ASP A 84 -10.52 -12.29 -6.60
C ASP A 84 -10.86 -11.37 -5.44
N GLU A 85 -10.91 -11.92 -4.25
CA GLU A 85 -11.04 -11.16 -3.01
C GLU A 85 -10.00 -11.65 -2.02
N PHE A 86 -9.27 -10.73 -1.42
CA PHE A 86 -8.32 -11.06 -0.37
C PHE A 86 -8.12 -9.86 0.57
N ALA A 87 -7.48 -10.11 1.70
CA ALA A 87 -7.22 -9.07 2.68
C ALA A 87 -5.76 -9.10 3.13
N ILE A 88 -5.20 -7.92 3.34
CA ILE A 88 -3.91 -7.74 3.99
C ILE A 88 -4.19 -7.61 5.48
N THR A 89 -3.56 -8.45 6.28
CA THR A 89 -3.87 -8.54 7.71
C THR A 89 -2.65 -8.29 8.60
N ASP A 90 -2.92 -7.85 9.82
CA ASP A 90 -1.96 -7.81 10.91
C ASP A 90 -2.49 -8.76 11.98
N GLY A 91 -1.97 -9.99 12.01
CA GLY A 91 -2.55 -11.05 12.82
C GLY A 91 -3.98 -11.36 12.38
N GLU A 92 -4.94 -11.22 13.28
CA GLU A 92 -6.36 -11.42 12.97
C GLU A 92 -7.06 -10.15 12.47
N LYS A 93 -6.35 -9.03 12.50
CA LYS A 93 -6.93 -7.74 12.17
C LYS A 93 -6.81 -7.45 10.68
N VAL A 94 -7.93 -7.14 10.04
CA VAL A 94 -7.94 -6.76 8.62
C VAL A 94 -7.52 -5.30 8.51
N MET A 95 -6.50 -5.04 7.69
CA MET A 95 -5.99 -3.69 7.47
C MET A 95 -6.42 -3.13 6.12
N LEU A 96 -6.51 -3.98 5.11
CA LEU A 96 -6.88 -3.58 3.75
C LEU A 96 -7.58 -4.75 3.07
N LYS A 97 -8.73 -4.47 2.45
CA LYS A 97 -9.46 -5.44 1.63
C LYS A 97 -9.29 -5.09 0.16
N VAL A 98 -9.09 -6.11 -0.66
CA VAL A 98 -8.93 -5.95 -2.11
C VAL A 98 -9.92 -6.86 -2.81
N LYS A 99 -10.69 -6.28 -3.74
CA LYS A 99 -11.53 -7.01 -4.68
C LYS A 99 -11.05 -6.70 -6.07
N ARG A 100 -10.99 -7.71 -6.93
CA ARG A 100 -10.55 -7.50 -8.31
C ARG A 100 -11.35 -8.38 -9.26
N GLU A 101 -11.53 -7.88 -10.48
CA GLU A 101 -12.25 -8.56 -11.56
C GLU A 101 -11.47 -8.39 -12.87
N GLY A 102 -11.60 -9.39 -13.74
CA GLY A 102 -11.02 -9.36 -15.07
C GLY A 102 -9.60 -9.92 -15.11
N ALA A 103 -8.98 -9.81 -16.28
CA ALA A 103 -7.65 -10.33 -16.50
C ALA A 103 -6.61 -9.58 -15.65
N VAL A 104 -5.59 -10.31 -15.19
CA VAL A 104 -4.50 -9.74 -14.41
C VAL A 104 -3.31 -9.48 -15.33
N SER A 105 -2.76 -8.27 -15.27
CA SER A 105 -1.53 -7.92 -15.96
C SER A 105 -0.38 -7.86 -14.97
N GLN A 106 0.71 -8.56 -15.26
CA GLN A 106 1.92 -8.54 -14.46
C GLN A 106 3.03 -7.70 -15.12
N CYS A 107 2.66 -6.82 -16.04
CA CYS A 107 3.63 -5.97 -16.73
C CYS A 107 4.23 -4.95 -15.73
N PRO A 108 5.54 -5.05 -15.37
CA PRO A 108 6.15 -4.14 -14.40
C PRO A 108 6.13 -2.68 -14.85
N GLU A 109 6.29 -2.43 -16.12
CA GLU A 109 6.29 -1.06 -16.67
C GLU A 109 4.93 -0.39 -16.48
N LEU A 110 3.86 -1.12 -16.79
CA LEU A 110 2.50 -0.61 -16.63
C LEU A 110 2.18 -0.38 -15.15
N THR A 111 2.54 -1.35 -14.31
CA THR A 111 2.32 -1.26 -12.87
C THR A 111 3.04 -0.05 -12.28
N ASN A 112 4.31 0.12 -12.60
CA ASN A 112 5.12 1.23 -12.09
C ASN A 112 4.59 2.57 -12.58
N SER A 113 4.15 2.65 -13.83
CA SER A 113 3.57 3.87 -14.39
C SER A 113 2.27 4.26 -13.68
N LEU A 114 1.40 3.28 -13.44
CA LEU A 114 0.15 3.52 -12.74
C LEU A 114 0.39 3.96 -11.30
N ILE A 115 1.29 3.30 -10.59
CA ILE A 115 1.66 3.66 -9.23
C ILE A 115 2.16 5.10 -9.19
N LYS A 116 3.11 5.44 -10.04
CA LYS A 116 3.69 6.78 -10.08
C LYS A 116 2.61 7.83 -10.33
N ASN A 117 1.80 7.66 -11.37
CA ASN A 117 0.80 8.64 -11.74
C ASN A 117 -0.28 8.79 -10.69
N TYR A 118 -0.75 7.69 -10.13
CA TYR A 118 -1.80 7.72 -9.10
C TYR A 118 -1.29 8.36 -7.81
N VAL A 119 -0.12 7.95 -7.35
CA VAL A 119 0.44 8.43 -6.08
C VAL A 119 0.75 9.92 -6.14
N GLU A 120 1.31 10.40 -7.25
CA GLU A 120 1.56 11.83 -7.44
C GLU A 120 0.27 12.64 -7.47
N PHE A 121 -0.79 12.07 -8.03
CA PHE A 121 -2.08 12.76 -8.15
C PHE A 121 -2.83 12.82 -6.83
N SER A 122 -2.89 11.72 -6.09
CA SER A 122 -3.82 11.63 -4.97
C SER A 122 -3.50 12.61 -3.85
N GLY A 123 -2.27 12.63 -3.36
CA GLY A 123 -1.88 13.49 -2.23
C GLY A 123 -2.80 13.39 -1.03
N THR A 124 -3.90 12.68 -1.14
CA THR A 124 -4.91 12.51 -0.11
C THR A 124 -5.23 11.05 0.05
N THR A 125 -5.77 10.71 1.21
CA THR A 125 -6.16 9.34 1.50
C THR A 125 -7.59 9.08 1.05
N PHE A 126 -7.78 8.05 0.25
CA PHE A 126 -9.12 7.60 -0.11
C PHE A 126 -9.44 6.34 0.68
N PRO A 127 -10.68 6.21 1.19
CA PRO A 127 -11.07 4.99 1.90
C PRO A 127 -11.12 3.77 0.99
N HIS A 128 -11.34 3.97 -0.30
CA HIS A 128 -11.23 2.92 -1.32
C HIS A 128 -10.91 3.52 -2.68
N VAL A 129 -10.37 2.69 -3.56
CA VAL A 129 -10.01 3.09 -4.93
C VAL A 129 -10.55 2.03 -5.89
N ILE A 130 -11.14 2.49 -7.01
CA ILE A 130 -11.58 1.63 -8.10
C ILE A 130 -10.71 1.93 -9.31
N ILE A 131 -10.08 0.89 -9.84
CA ILE A 131 -9.20 0.98 -11.00
C ILE A 131 -9.83 0.34 -12.21
#